data_0820e0c237ec37e0beed3027c50b734b
#
_entry.id   0820e0c237ec37e0beed3027c50b734b
#
_cell.length_a   1.000
_cell.length_b   1.000
_cell.length_c   1.000
_cell.angle_alpha   90.00
_cell.angle_beta   90.00
_cell.angle_gamma   90.00
#
_symmetry.space_group_name_H-M   'P 1'
#
loop_
_entity.id
_entity.type
_entity.pdbx_description
1 polymer ?
#
loop_
_entity_poly.entity_id
_entity_poly.type
_entity_poly.pdbx_seq_one_letter_code
_entity_poly.pdbx_strand_id
1 'polypeptide(L)'
;MAVDTRAFFDTSILLAGLIEADETPGPAHAIMDAIADGRLRTPMTAWHCVLEFYSLSTRLPAGLRLDPTHAGQLVREEILARFAIHDIPPASRQDFVDSIVEERIAGGRVYDAHIAEAARLAGAEVVVTENRRHFTRLMRYGIRVLTAEEFGEEYAA
;
A
#
# COMPACT_ATOMS: atom_id res chain seq x y z
N MET A 1 -8.57 -10.54 -18.78
CA MET A 1 -7.13 -10.81 -18.85
C MET A 1 -6.47 -10.39 -17.55
N ALA A 2 -5.55 -11.19 -17.03
CA ALA A 2 -4.86 -10.86 -15.79
C ALA A 2 -3.77 -9.78 -16.03
N VAL A 3 -3.64 -8.86 -15.06
CA VAL A 3 -2.63 -7.81 -15.09
C VAL A 3 -1.39 -8.32 -14.34
N ASP A 4 -0.26 -8.24 -14.99
CA ASP A 4 1.01 -8.77 -14.50
C ASP A 4 2.00 -7.67 -14.07
N THR A 5 1.52 -6.44 -13.93
CA THR A 5 2.29 -5.31 -13.45
C THR A 5 2.66 -5.51 -11.98
N ARG A 6 3.92 -5.24 -11.63
CA ARG A 6 4.40 -5.30 -10.25
C ARG A 6 3.93 -4.04 -9.52
N ALA A 7 2.73 -4.12 -8.96
CA ALA A 7 2.08 -3.00 -8.29
C ALA A 7 2.19 -3.14 -6.77
N PHE A 8 2.63 -2.06 -6.14
CA PHE A 8 2.73 -1.94 -4.68
C PHE A 8 1.62 -1.01 -4.19
N PHE A 9 0.89 -1.45 -3.17
CA PHE A 9 -0.25 -0.72 -2.63
C PHE A 9 0.06 -0.19 -1.24
N ASP A 10 -0.09 1.12 -1.07
CA ASP A 10 0.11 1.81 0.19
C ASP A 10 -1.09 1.60 1.13
N THR A 11 -0.88 1.88 2.41
CA THR A 11 -1.92 1.77 3.46
C THR A 11 -3.21 2.49 3.09
N SER A 12 -3.11 3.67 2.46
CA SER A 12 -4.30 4.43 2.05
C SER A 12 -5.23 3.64 1.13
N ILE A 13 -4.66 2.80 0.27
CA ILE A 13 -5.43 1.96 -0.65
C ILE A 13 -6.04 0.78 0.09
N LEU A 14 -5.30 0.16 1.00
CA LEU A 14 -5.83 -0.94 1.82
C LEU A 14 -7.03 -0.47 2.64
N LEU A 15 -6.93 0.70 3.26
CA LEU A 15 -8.02 1.28 4.05
C LEU A 15 -9.23 1.60 3.16
N ALA A 16 -9.01 2.33 2.08
CA ALA A 16 -10.11 2.73 1.19
C ALA A 16 -10.77 1.53 0.51
N GLY A 17 -10.02 0.47 0.24
CA GLY A 17 -10.51 -0.70 -0.47
C GLY A 17 -11.15 -1.76 0.40
N LEU A 18 -10.80 -1.83 1.69
CA LEU A 18 -11.29 -2.87 2.60
C LEU A 18 -12.27 -2.35 3.66
N ILE A 19 -12.32 -1.04 3.87
CA ILE A 19 -13.25 -0.43 4.83
C ILE A 19 -14.40 0.20 4.04
N GLU A 20 -15.62 -0.25 4.32
CA GLU A 20 -16.82 0.30 3.69
C GLU A 20 -17.22 1.61 4.37
N ALA A 21 -16.90 2.73 3.73
CA ALA A 21 -17.26 4.06 4.24
C ALA A 21 -18.47 4.66 3.50
N ASP A 22 -18.70 4.22 2.27
CA ASP A 22 -19.76 4.76 1.38
C ASP A 22 -20.60 3.64 0.77
N GLU A 23 -21.82 3.98 0.36
CA GLU A 23 -22.73 3.03 -0.31
C GLU A 23 -22.23 2.68 -1.72
N THR A 24 -21.48 3.58 -2.36
CA THR A 24 -20.97 3.37 -3.72
C THR A 24 -19.51 2.93 -3.66
N PRO A 25 -19.19 1.73 -4.19
CA PRO A 25 -17.80 1.27 -4.25
C PRO A 25 -16.94 2.21 -5.09
N GLY A 26 -15.80 2.60 -4.56
CA GLY A 26 -14.83 3.46 -5.25
C GLY A 26 -13.73 2.68 -5.97
N PRO A 27 -12.75 3.42 -6.55
CA PRO A 27 -11.64 2.80 -7.29
C PRO A 27 -10.82 1.81 -6.46
N ALA A 28 -10.61 2.09 -5.17
CA ALA A 28 -9.84 1.18 -4.30
C ALA A 28 -10.59 -0.13 -4.06
N HIS A 29 -11.91 -0.11 -3.96
CA HIS A 29 -12.73 -1.32 -3.86
C HIS A 29 -12.58 -2.18 -5.11
N ALA A 30 -12.62 -1.55 -6.30
CA ALA A 30 -12.43 -2.26 -7.56
C ALA A 30 -11.07 -2.94 -7.64
N ILE A 31 -10.03 -2.31 -7.09
CA ILE A 31 -8.68 -2.90 -7.01
C ILE A 31 -8.71 -4.14 -6.11
N MET A 32 -9.32 -4.05 -4.93
CA MET A 32 -9.41 -5.18 -4.01
C MET A 32 -10.20 -6.35 -4.62
N ASP A 33 -11.27 -6.05 -5.35
CA ASP A 33 -12.04 -7.07 -6.08
C ASP A 33 -11.19 -7.74 -7.16
N ALA A 34 -10.41 -6.97 -7.90
CA ALA A 34 -9.52 -7.49 -8.92
C ALA A 34 -8.43 -8.41 -8.33
N ILE A 35 -7.94 -8.07 -7.14
CA ILE A 35 -6.99 -8.91 -6.41
C ILE A 35 -7.67 -10.21 -5.96
N ALA A 36 -8.87 -10.10 -5.38
CA ALA A 36 -9.62 -11.27 -4.93
C ALA A 36 -9.96 -12.24 -6.07
N ASP A 37 -10.24 -11.70 -7.25
CA ASP A 37 -10.60 -12.48 -8.44
C ASP A 37 -9.37 -13.02 -9.19
N GLY A 38 -8.15 -12.69 -8.76
CA GLY A 38 -6.93 -13.09 -9.44
C GLY A 38 -6.63 -12.34 -10.72
N ARG A 39 -7.36 -11.24 -10.99
CA ARG A 39 -7.12 -10.40 -12.17
C ARG A 39 -5.87 -9.52 -12.03
N LEU A 40 -5.49 -9.18 -10.80
CA LEU A 40 -4.20 -8.59 -10.49
C LEU A 40 -3.32 -9.67 -9.89
N ARG A 41 -2.24 -9.99 -10.59
CA ARG A 41 -1.29 -11.00 -10.11
C ARG A 41 -0.23 -10.35 -9.25
N THR A 42 0.18 -11.05 -8.20
CA THR A 42 1.29 -10.65 -7.32
C THR A 42 1.20 -9.21 -6.81
N PRO A 43 0.04 -8.79 -6.23
CA PRO A 43 0.00 -7.48 -5.59
C PRO A 43 0.96 -7.46 -4.41
N MET A 44 1.60 -6.31 -4.18
CA MET A 44 2.60 -6.16 -3.13
C MET A 44 2.18 -5.08 -2.14
N THR A 45 2.59 -5.25 -0.89
CA THR A 45 2.53 -4.19 0.10
C THR A 45 3.68 -4.39 1.09
N ALA A 46 3.83 -3.46 2.04
CA ALA A 46 4.88 -3.58 3.06
C ALA A 46 4.30 -4.10 4.37
N TRP A 47 5.14 -4.76 5.15
CA TRP A 47 4.78 -5.17 6.51
C TRP A 47 4.31 -3.97 7.34
N HIS A 48 4.97 -2.83 7.19
CA HIS A 48 4.55 -1.60 7.85
C HIS A 48 3.10 -1.23 7.49
N CYS A 49 2.72 -1.37 6.22
CA CYS A 49 1.35 -1.07 5.77
C CYS A 49 0.32 -2.01 6.39
N VAL A 50 0.68 -3.26 6.61
CA VAL A 50 -0.20 -4.23 7.29
C VAL A 50 -0.48 -3.78 8.73
N LEU A 51 0.57 -3.42 9.46
CA LEU A 51 0.44 -2.94 10.84
C LEU A 51 -0.31 -1.62 10.91
N GLU A 52 -0.03 -0.73 9.99
CA GLU A 52 -0.70 0.57 9.92
C GLU A 52 -2.19 0.42 9.59
N PHE A 53 -2.53 -0.50 8.68
CA PHE A 53 -3.93 -0.83 8.40
C PHE A 53 -4.66 -1.27 9.68
N TYR A 54 -4.07 -2.21 10.43
CA TYR A 54 -4.68 -2.66 11.68
C TYR A 54 -4.82 -1.50 12.67
N SER A 55 -3.76 -0.74 12.87
CA SER A 55 -3.77 0.39 13.79
C SER A 55 -4.84 1.43 13.45
N LEU A 56 -4.90 1.85 12.17
CA LEU A 56 -5.83 2.88 11.74
C LEU A 56 -7.28 2.37 11.71
N SER A 57 -7.52 1.15 11.24
CA SER A 57 -8.87 0.58 11.15
C SER A 57 -9.53 0.41 12.51
N THR A 58 -8.74 0.12 13.55
CA THR A 58 -9.25 -0.07 14.92
C THR A 58 -9.44 1.24 15.69
N ARG A 59 -9.06 2.38 15.12
CA ARG A 59 -9.25 3.71 15.75
C ARG A 59 -9.97 4.72 14.88
N LEU A 60 -10.69 4.26 13.87
CA LEU A 60 -11.56 5.12 13.07
C LEU A 60 -12.71 5.68 13.92
N PRO A 61 -13.40 6.74 13.45
CA PRO A 61 -14.58 7.24 14.13
C PRO A 61 -15.64 6.16 14.34
N ALA A 62 -16.45 6.32 15.37
CA ALA A 62 -17.56 5.40 15.63
C ALA A 62 -18.43 5.22 14.38
N GLY A 63 -18.82 3.99 14.11
CA GLY A 63 -19.57 3.62 12.89
C GLY A 63 -18.68 3.08 11.78
N LEU A 64 -17.40 3.48 11.71
CA LEU A 64 -16.42 2.95 10.75
C LEU A 64 -15.38 2.08 11.43
N ARG A 65 -15.20 2.26 12.74
CA ARG A 65 -14.18 1.56 13.51
C ARG A 65 -14.44 0.05 13.55
N LEU A 66 -13.40 -0.70 13.22
CA LEU A 66 -13.45 -2.15 13.35
C LEU A 66 -13.03 -2.59 14.76
N ASP A 67 -13.68 -3.63 15.27
CA ASP A 67 -13.13 -4.25 16.46
C ASP A 67 -11.89 -5.08 16.09
N PRO A 68 -11.00 -5.38 17.07
CA PRO A 68 -9.78 -6.13 16.80
C PRO A 68 -9.97 -7.47 16.09
N THR A 69 -11.04 -8.21 16.42
CA THR A 69 -11.32 -9.50 15.78
C THR A 69 -11.58 -9.34 14.29
N HIS A 70 -12.41 -8.36 13.90
CA HIS A 70 -12.73 -8.10 12.51
C HIS A 70 -11.51 -7.55 11.75
N ALA A 71 -10.78 -6.60 12.34
CA ALA A 71 -9.56 -6.08 11.73
C ALA A 71 -8.54 -7.18 11.47
N GLY A 72 -8.34 -8.06 12.45
CA GLY A 72 -7.44 -9.22 12.31
C GLY A 72 -7.87 -10.18 11.23
N GLN A 73 -9.18 -10.41 11.09
CA GLN A 73 -9.73 -11.24 10.02
C GLN A 73 -9.42 -10.68 8.64
N LEU A 74 -9.65 -9.37 8.45
CA LEU A 74 -9.32 -8.72 7.18
C LEU A 74 -7.82 -8.80 6.87
N VAL A 75 -6.97 -8.58 7.87
CA VAL A 75 -5.52 -8.70 7.70
C VAL A 75 -5.16 -10.11 7.22
N ARG A 76 -5.67 -11.14 7.86
CA ARG A 76 -5.34 -12.52 7.48
C ARG A 76 -5.89 -12.91 6.13
N GLU A 77 -7.16 -12.63 5.87
CA GLU A 77 -7.87 -13.16 4.70
C GLU A 77 -7.70 -12.30 3.45
N GLU A 78 -7.62 -10.99 3.62
CA GLU A 78 -7.57 -10.06 2.48
C GLU A 78 -6.16 -9.57 2.17
N ILE A 79 -5.29 -9.46 3.16
CA ILE A 79 -3.95 -8.91 2.97
C ILE A 79 -2.90 -10.03 2.95
N LEU A 80 -2.72 -10.72 4.06
CA LEU A 80 -1.65 -11.73 4.16
C LEU A 80 -1.85 -12.89 3.19
N ALA A 81 -3.11 -13.27 2.95
CA ALA A 81 -3.42 -14.38 2.03
C ALA A 81 -3.24 -14.02 0.56
N ARG A 82 -3.29 -12.73 0.20
CA ARG A 82 -3.35 -12.31 -1.22
C ARG A 82 -2.20 -11.46 -1.69
N PHE A 83 -1.50 -10.78 -0.78
CA PHE A 83 -0.39 -9.88 -1.12
C PHE A 83 0.95 -10.50 -0.81
N ALA A 84 1.95 -10.18 -1.63
CA ALA A 84 3.35 -10.40 -1.25
C ALA A 84 3.74 -9.29 -0.26
N ILE A 85 4.20 -9.68 0.91
CA ILE A 85 4.54 -8.73 1.98
C ILE A 85 6.04 -8.47 1.97
N HIS A 86 6.42 -7.22 1.82
CA HIS A 86 7.83 -6.82 1.73
C HIS A 86 8.27 -5.97 2.92
N ASP A 87 9.55 -6.00 3.18
CA ASP A 87 10.19 -5.18 4.19
C ASP A 87 11.59 -4.80 3.69
N ILE A 88 12.27 -3.88 4.37
CA ILE A 88 13.65 -3.55 4.04
C ILE A 88 14.54 -4.66 4.59
N PRO A 89 15.37 -5.31 3.73
CA PRO A 89 16.28 -6.33 4.20
C PRO A 89 17.28 -5.75 5.21
N PRO A 90 17.72 -6.55 6.19
CA PRO A 90 18.71 -6.08 7.18
C PRO A 90 19.95 -5.44 6.58
N ALA A 91 20.44 -5.98 5.46
CA ALA A 91 21.62 -5.45 4.77
C ALA A 91 21.41 -4.04 4.20
N SER A 92 20.15 -3.60 4.00
CA SER A 92 19.84 -2.29 3.44
C SER A 92 19.52 -1.24 4.50
N ARG A 93 19.51 -1.61 5.77
CA ARG A 93 19.07 -0.71 6.85
C ARG A 93 19.99 0.50 7.01
N GLN A 94 21.30 0.29 6.96
CA GLN A 94 22.26 1.40 7.11
C GLN A 94 22.11 2.39 5.95
N ASP A 95 22.06 1.90 4.73
CA ASP A 95 21.89 2.76 3.55
C ASP A 95 20.57 3.54 3.63
N PHE A 96 19.51 2.92 4.13
CA PHE A 96 18.24 3.61 4.33
C PHE A 96 18.39 4.76 5.34
N VAL A 97 19.01 4.51 6.49
CA VAL A 97 19.24 5.56 7.51
C VAL A 97 20.07 6.70 6.92
N ASP A 98 21.13 6.37 6.18
CA ASP A 98 21.98 7.38 5.54
C ASP A 98 21.18 8.23 4.55
N SER A 99 20.27 7.61 3.79
CA SER A 99 19.45 8.33 2.80
C SER A 99 18.45 9.29 3.46
N ILE A 100 17.80 8.88 4.54
CA ILE A 100 16.84 9.77 5.23
C ILE A 100 17.55 10.93 5.92
N VAL A 101 18.77 10.72 6.42
CA VAL A 101 19.61 11.78 6.98
C VAL A 101 20.01 12.78 5.89
N GLU A 102 20.47 12.28 4.75
CA GLU A 102 20.88 13.10 3.61
C GLU A 102 19.71 13.93 3.07
N GLU A 103 18.54 13.34 2.96
CA GLU A 103 17.33 14.00 2.48
C GLU A 103 16.62 14.83 3.56
N ARG A 104 17.16 14.87 4.78
CA ARG A 104 16.62 15.60 5.92
C ARG A 104 15.16 15.21 6.25
N ILE A 105 14.85 13.95 6.09
CA ILE A 105 13.56 13.41 6.45
C ILE A 105 13.50 13.21 7.95
N ALA A 106 12.46 13.73 8.59
CA ALA A 106 12.30 13.68 10.04
C ALA A 106 10.85 13.43 10.45
N GLY A 107 10.66 12.98 11.69
CA GLY A 107 9.33 12.75 12.24
C GLY A 107 8.56 11.66 11.50
N GLY A 108 7.25 11.83 11.38
CA GLY A 108 6.37 10.83 10.76
C GLY A 108 6.67 10.54 9.30
N ARG A 109 7.35 11.46 8.61
CA ARG A 109 7.72 11.26 7.20
C ARG A 109 8.73 10.11 7.01
N VAL A 110 9.41 9.71 8.08
CA VAL A 110 10.33 8.56 8.05
C VAL A 110 9.58 7.28 7.66
N TYR A 111 8.34 7.14 8.12
CA TYR A 111 7.55 5.94 7.82
C TYR A 111 7.12 5.88 6.35
N ASP A 112 6.79 7.03 5.74
CA ASP A 112 6.50 7.09 4.31
C ASP A 112 7.74 6.76 3.49
N ALA A 113 8.92 7.26 3.92
CA ALA A 113 10.19 6.93 3.28
C ALA A 113 10.50 5.43 3.41
N HIS A 114 10.18 4.83 4.55
CA HIS A 114 10.36 3.39 4.79
C HIS A 114 9.49 2.56 3.84
N ILE A 115 8.22 2.92 3.71
CA ILE A 115 7.29 2.25 2.79
C ILE A 115 7.79 2.39 1.34
N ALA A 116 8.21 3.59 0.95
CA ALA A 116 8.74 3.85 -0.38
C ALA A 116 9.97 3.00 -0.69
N GLU A 117 10.89 2.88 0.27
CA GLU A 117 12.08 2.06 0.09
C GLU A 117 11.74 0.57 -0.02
N ALA A 118 10.80 0.09 0.78
CA ALA A 118 10.34 -1.29 0.67
C ALA A 118 9.78 -1.57 -0.73
N ALA A 119 8.99 -0.64 -1.28
CA ALA A 119 8.46 -0.77 -2.63
C ALA A 119 9.58 -0.81 -3.70
N ARG A 120 10.57 0.08 -3.56
CA ARG A 120 11.70 0.14 -4.49
C ARG A 120 12.50 -1.16 -4.47
N LEU A 121 12.83 -1.64 -3.28
CA LEU A 121 13.62 -2.87 -3.13
C LEU A 121 12.85 -4.12 -3.54
N ALA A 122 11.51 -4.07 -3.47
CA ALA A 122 10.66 -5.14 -3.96
C ALA A 122 10.57 -5.19 -5.49
N GLY A 123 11.09 -4.18 -6.17
CA GLY A 123 11.04 -4.09 -7.63
C GLY A 123 9.70 -3.63 -8.17
N ALA A 124 8.98 -2.79 -7.43
CA ALA A 124 7.71 -2.24 -7.89
C ALA A 124 7.89 -1.41 -9.16
N GLU A 125 7.00 -1.59 -10.12
CA GLU A 125 6.92 -0.75 -11.32
C GLU A 125 6.01 0.44 -11.08
N VAL A 126 5.01 0.25 -10.21
CA VAL A 126 4.05 1.29 -9.85
C VAL A 126 3.72 1.19 -8.36
N VAL A 127 3.59 2.35 -7.72
CA VAL A 127 3.06 2.48 -6.36
C VAL A 127 1.71 3.16 -6.45
N VAL A 128 0.69 2.56 -5.84
CA VAL A 128 -0.66 3.08 -5.81
C VAL A 128 -0.92 3.66 -4.43
N THR A 129 -1.25 4.95 -4.37
CA THR A 129 -1.44 5.67 -3.11
C THR A 129 -2.34 6.89 -3.32
N GLU A 130 -3.11 7.25 -2.29
CA GLU A 130 -3.85 8.52 -2.29
C GLU A 130 -2.98 9.67 -1.78
N ASN A 131 -1.78 9.38 -1.30
CA ASN A 131 -0.82 10.37 -0.77
C ASN A 131 0.40 10.50 -1.68
N ARG A 132 0.18 10.76 -2.97
CA ARG A 132 1.24 10.75 -4.00
C ARG A 132 2.45 11.60 -3.64
N ARG A 133 2.23 12.76 -3.01
CA ARG A 133 3.32 13.68 -2.66
C ARG A 133 4.35 13.06 -1.71
N HIS A 134 3.97 12.03 -0.95
CA HIS A 134 4.88 11.35 -0.03
C HIS A 134 5.76 10.30 -0.72
N PHE A 135 5.47 10.02 -1.99
CA PHE A 135 6.17 8.96 -2.75
C PHE A 135 6.86 9.47 -4.02
N THR A 136 6.87 10.79 -4.25
CA THR A 136 7.45 11.38 -5.48
C THR A 136 8.93 11.07 -5.65
N ARG A 137 9.66 10.81 -4.56
CA ARG A 137 11.06 10.40 -4.62
C ARG A 137 11.29 9.13 -5.46
N LEU A 138 10.27 8.28 -5.58
CA LEU A 138 10.36 7.04 -6.35
C LEU A 138 10.42 7.28 -7.86
N MET A 139 9.96 8.43 -8.31
CA MET A 139 9.94 8.75 -9.74
C MET A 139 11.36 8.82 -10.34
N ARG A 140 12.35 9.18 -9.54
CA ARG A 140 13.76 9.19 -9.98
C ARG A 140 14.31 7.80 -10.28
N TYR A 141 13.63 6.75 -9.79
CA TYR A 141 13.98 5.35 -10.07
C TYR A 141 13.11 4.75 -11.19
N GLY A 142 12.32 5.58 -11.88
CA GLY A 142 11.43 5.10 -12.92
C GLY A 142 10.16 4.43 -12.41
N ILE A 143 9.87 4.54 -11.11
CA ILE A 143 8.67 3.97 -10.50
C ILE A 143 7.54 4.99 -10.64
N ARG A 144 6.42 4.56 -11.20
CA ARG A 144 5.25 5.42 -11.37
C ARG A 144 4.48 5.47 -10.05
N VAL A 145 3.91 6.65 -9.74
CA VAL A 145 3.11 6.85 -8.53
C VAL A 145 1.72 7.30 -8.96
N LEU A 146 0.73 6.44 -8.76
CA LEU A 146 -0.63 6.63 -9.23
C LEU A 146 -1.63 6.61 -8.07
N THR A 147 -2.75 7.33 -8.25
CA THR A 147 -3.91 7.16 -7.37
C THR A 147 -4.64 5.87 -7.75
N ALA A 148 -5.59 5.44 -6.91
CA ALA A 148 -6.42 4.28 -7.22
C ALA A 148 -7.23 4.49 -8.51
N GLU A 149 -7.74 5.70 -8.72
CA GLU A 149 -8.49 6.04 -9.94
C GLU A 149 -7.62 5.93 -11.17
N GLU A 150 -6.43 6.54 -11.15
CA GLU A 150 -5.48 6.47 -12.26
C GLU A 150 -5.04 5.05 -12.56
N PHE A 151 -4.78 4.27 -11.52
CA PHE A 151 -4.42 2.87 -11.68
C PHE A 151 -5.56 2.07 -12.31
N GLY A 152 -6.79 2.30 -11.85
CA GLY A 152 -7.97 1.64 -12.39
C GLY A 152 -8.19 1.95 -13.86
N GLU A 153 -8.02 3.20 -14.28
CA GLU A 153 -8.15 3.62 -15.67
C GLU A 153 -7.12 2.94 -16.58
N GLU A 154 -5.92 2.72 -16.07
CA GLU A 154 -4.81 2.22 -16.88
C GLU A 154 -4.71 0.69 -16.87
N TYR A 155 -5.01 0.03 -15.77
CA TYR A 155 -4.73 -1.39 -15.58
C TYR A 155 -5.96 -2.26 -15.33
N ALA A 156 -7.06 -1.70 -14.86
CA ALA A 156 -8.26 -2.46 -14.53
C ALA A 156 -9.37 -2.17 -15.53
N ALA A 157 -9.23 -2.64 -16.71
CA ALA A 157 -10.31 -2.62 -17.66
C ALA A 157 -11.33 -3.72 -17.36
#